data_07ec2c635e05bded580194bbeb190961
#
_entry.id   07ec2c635e05bded580194bbeb190961
#
_cell.length_a   1.000
_cell.length_b   1.000
_cell.length_c   1.000
_cell.angle_alpha   90.00
_cell.angle_beta   90.00
_cell.angle_gamma   90.00
#
_symmetry.space_group_name_H-M   'P 1'
#
loop_
_entity.id
_entity.type
_entity.pdbx_description
1 polymer ?
#
loop_
_entity_poly.entity_id
_entity_poly.type
_entity_poly.pdbx_seq_one_letter_code
_entity_poly.pdbx_strand_id
1 'polypeptide(L)'
;MSAYFETIILRFRDLVTEEKGTIRRHQNIISKKDYVWWGWWKKGNEKVPQEEFSLLSVKAKSNPLELYLLDSGQNLVYQATCEGIELTLDQKSSSPEKDKTPEYYRDQKYYVWFKFTKIQ
;
A
#
# COMPACT_ATOMS: atom_id res chain seq x y z
N MET A 1 7.82 23.24 19.47
CA MET A 1 7.20 22.03 18.87
C MET A 1 7.42 22.04 17.38
N SER A 2 8.10 21.08 16.92
CA SER A 2 8.26 20.95 15.49
C SER A 2 7.14 20.05 14.93
N ALA A 3 6.37 20.58 14.02
CA ALA A 3 5.45 19.80 13.27
C ALA A 3 6.22 19.19 12.12
N TYR A 4 6.52 17.92 12.21
CA TYR A 4 7.10 17.20 11.09
C TYR A 4 5.97 16.65 10.24
N PHE A 5 5.88 17.18 9.03
CA PHE A 5 5.04 16.58 8.02
C PHE A 5 5.94 15.69 7.20
N GLU A 6 5.95 14.42 7.52
CA GLU A 6 6.62 13.46 6.66
C GLU A 6 5.70 13.12 5.51
N THR A 7 6.17 13.36 4.31
CA THR A 7 5.47 12.91 3.13
C THR A 7 5.87 11.47 2.88
N ILE A 8 4.88 10.58 2.95
CA ILE A 8 5.09 9.16 2.71
C ILE A 8 4.80 8.89 1.24
N ILE A 9 5.79 8.38 0.53
CA ILE A 9 5.65 8.04 -0.88
C ILE A 9 6.00 6.58 -1.07
N LEU A 10 5.04 5.81 -1.57
CA LEU A 10 5.26 4.43 -1.95
C LEU A 10 5.43 4.38 -3.47
N ARG A 11 6.54 3.83 -3.91
CA ARG A 11 6.80 3.66 -5.33
C ARG A 11 6.23 2.33 -5.81
N PHE A 12 5.69 2.35 -7.00
CA PHE A 12 5.27 1.14 -7.66
C PHE A 12 5.50 1.28 -9.16
N ARG A 13 5.52 0.17 -9.85
CA ARG A 13 5.52 0.14 -11.30
C ARG A 13 4.31 -0.65 -11.74
N ASP A 14 3.55 -0.09 -12.67
CA ASP A 14 2.37 -0.78 -13.16
C ASP A 14 2.80 -1.99 -14.00
N LEU A 15 2.58 -3.18 -13.46
CA LEU A 15 2.94 -4.44 -14.10
C LEU A 15 1.75 -5.08 -14.82
N VAL A 16 0.60 -4.44 -14.77
CA VAL A 16 -0.60 -4.91 -15.45
C VAL A 16 -0.55 -4.42 -16.90
N THR A 17 -1.02 -5.22 -17.81
CA THR A 17 -0.93 -4.92 -19.25
C THR A 17 -1.69 -3.67 -19.68
N GLU A 18 -2.71 -3.29 -18.94
CA GLU A 18 -3.50 -2.10 -19.25
C GLU A 18 -2.95 -0.87 -18.53
N GLU A 19 -3.06 0.29 -19.18
CA GLU A 19 -2.64 1.56 -18.60
C GLU A 19 -3.42 1.85 -17.33
N LYS A 20 -2.69 2.22 -16.26
CA LYS A 20 -3.27 2.51 -14.93
C LYS A 20 -4.01 1.33 -14.31
N GLY A 21 -3.74 0.12 -14.78
CA GLY A 21 -4.46 -1.07 -14.33
C GLY A 21 -4.28 -1.37 -12.85
N THR A 22 -3.09 -1.17 -12.31
CA THR A 22 -2.84 -1.39 -10.88
C THR A 22 -3.75 -0.50 -10.03
N ILE A 23 -3.79 0.80 -10.33
CA ILE A 23 -4.62 1.75 -9.58
C ILE A 23 -6.10 1.43 -9.77
N ARG A 24 -6.53 1.20 -11.00
CA ARG A 24 -7.95 0.91 -11.30
C ARG A 24 -8.46 -0.33 -10.58
N ARG A 25 -7.65 -1.39 -10.52
CA ARG A 25 -8.05 -2.63 -9.85
C ARG A 25 -8.21 -2.42 -8.35
N HIS A 26 -7.32 -1.64 -7.74
CA HIS A 26 -7.46 -1.29 -6.33
C HIS A 26 -8.69 -0.39 -6.09
N GLN A 27 -8.90 0.61 -6.93
CA GLN A 27 -10.06 1.50 -6.82
C GLN A 27 -11.38 0.75 -6.98
N ASN A 28 -11.43 -0.24 -7.87
CA ASN A 28 -12.63 -1.06 -8.07
C ASN A 28 -13.00 -1.84 -6.82
N ILE A 29 -12.02 -2.37 -6.11
CA ILE A 29 -12.27 -3.11 -4.87
C ILE A 29 -12.77 -2.16 -3.78
N ILE A 30 -12.18 -0.97 -3.64
CA ILE A 30 -12.66 0.03 -2.72
C ILE A 30 -14.13 0.37 -3.00
N SER A 31 -14.46 0.58 -4.25
CA SER A 31 -15.82 0.91 -4.67
C SER A 31 -16.84 -0.17 -4.31
N LYS A 32 -16.45 -1.44 -4.36
CA LYS A 32 -17.35 -2.57 -4.09
C LYS A 32 -17.32 -3.05 -2.65
N LYS A 33 -16.19 -2.89 -1.96
CA LYS A 33 -15.97 -3.52 -0.65
C LYS A 33 -15.40 -2.58 0.41
N ASP A 34 -15.42 -1.28 0.15
CA ASP A 34 -15.05 -0.19 1.07
C ASP A 34 -13.56 0.01 1.27
N TYR A 35 -12.74 -1.01 1.14
CA TYR A 35 -11.29 -0.90 1.25
C TYR A 35 -10.59 -2.01 0.47
N VAL A 36 -9.29 -1.81 0.27
CA VAL A 36 -8.45 -2.73 -0.47
C VAL A 36 -7.10 -2.88 0.22
N TRP A 37 -6.49 -4.06 0.09
CA TRP A 37 -5.14 -4.30 0.57
C TRP A 37 -4.13 -4.13 -0.55
N TRP A 38 -3.10 -3.32 -0.27
CA TRP A 38 -1.99 -3.03 -1.20
C TRP A 38 -0.72 -3.69 -0.67
N GLY A 39 -0.13 -4.60 -1.46
CA GLY A 39 1.12 -5.25 -1.08
C GLY A 39 2.32 -4.38 -1.40
N TRP A 40 3.16 -4.13 -0.39
CA TRP A 40 4.39 -3.38 -0.58
C TRP A 40 5.51 -4.29 -1.05
N TRP A 41 6.06 -3.94 -2.22
CA TRP A 41 7.13 -4.70 -2.84
C TRP A 41 8.47 -4.01 -2.58
N LYS A 42 9.48 -4.79 -2.18
CA LYS A 42 10.83 -4.28 -2.04
C LYS A 42 11.74 -4.96 -3.06
N LYS A 43 12.81 -4.25 -3.47
CA LYS A 43 13.87 -4.87 -4.27
C LYS A 43 14.64 -5.85 -3.40
N GLY A 44 15.22 -6.88 -4.02
CA GLY A 44 15.84 -7.97 -3.30
C GLY A 44 16.90 -7.56 -2.26
N ASN A 45 17.64 -6.50 -2.51
CA ASN A 45 18.70 -6.02 -1.63
C ASN A 45 18.28 -4.87 -0.71
N GLU A 46 17.02 -4.42 -0.80
CA GLU A 46 16.51 -3.39 0.11
C GLU A 46 16.16 -4.01 1.46
N LYS A 47 16.36 -3.23 2.51
CA LYS A 47 15.89 -3.62 3.84
C LYS A 47 14.47 -3.14 4.04
N VAL A 48 13.68 -3.90 4.79
CA VAL A 48 12.36 -3.47 5.22
C VAL A 48 12.56 -2.41 6.31
N PRO A 49 12.05 -1.17 6.14
CA PRO A 49 12.16 -0.15 7.18
C PRO A 49 11.15 -0.43 8.31
N GLN A 50 11.48 -1.43 9.13
CA GLN A 50 10.57 -1.97 10.14
C GLN A 50 10.13 -0.95 11.18
N GLU A 51 11.04 -0.11 11.66
CA GLU A 51 10.71 0.89 12.66
C GLU A 51 9.72 1.91 12.14
N GLU A 52 9.96 2.41 10.92
CA GLU A 52 9.09 3.39 10.28
C GLU A 52 7.71 2.80 10.02
N PHE A 53 7.65 1.58 9.50
CA PHE A 53 6.36 0.93 9.25
C PHE A 53 5.62 0.62 10.54
N SER A 54 6.33 0.23 11.60
CA SER A 54 5.70 -0.02 12.90
C SER A 54 5.08 1.25 13.48
N LEU A 55 5.79 2.37 13.39
CA LEU A 55 5.27 3.66 13.83
C LEU A 55 4.06 4.08 13.02
N LEU A 56 4.12 3.91 11.69
CA LEU A 56 3.00 4.24 10.81
C LEU A 56 1.78 3.35 11.11
N SER A 57 2.01 2.09 11.42
CA SER A 57 0.93 1.16 11.77
C SER A 57 0.18 1.63 13.02
N VAL A 58 0.91 2.08 14.03
CA VAL A 58 0.31 2.61 15.25
C VAL A 58 -0.48 3.89 14.96
N LYS A 59 0.12 4.81 14.18
CA LYS A 59 -0.56 6.05 13.80
C LYS A 59 -1.83 5.81 13.01
N ALA A 60 -1.81 4.86 12.10
CA ALA A 60 -2.97 4.55 11.26
C ALA A 60 -4.15 4.00 12.05
N LYS A 61 -3.90 3.37 13.21
CA LYS A 61 -4.96 2.90 14.10
C LYS A 61 -5.71 4.03 14.77
N SER A 62 -5.02 5.14 15.03
CA SER A 62 -5.60 6.30 15.69
C SER A 62 -6.27 7.26 14.71
N ASN A 63 -5.62 7.51 13.57
CA ASN A 63 -6.11 8.42 12.54
C ASN A 63 -5.70 7.91 11.17
N PRO A 64 -6.56 8.06 10.15
CA PRO A 64 -6.17 7.71 8.78
C PRO A 64 -4.93 8.50 8.35
N LEU A 65 -4.04 7.83 7.64
CA LEU A 65 -2.84 8.46 7.09
C LEU A 65 -3.04 8.79 5.62
N GLU A 66 -2.63 10.00 5.23
CA GLU A 66 -2.56 10.38 3.83
C GLU A 66 -1.16 10.05 3.32
N LEU A 67 -1.09 9.30 2.23
CA LEU A 67 0.18 9.00 1.59
C LEU A 67 0.05 9.05 0.08
N TYR A 68 1.17 8.94 -0.61
CA TYR A 68 1.20 9.05 -2.05
C TYR A 68 1.74 7.79 -2.68
N LEU A 69 1.15 7.42 -3.82
CA LEU A 69 1.58 6.28 -4.62
C LEU A 69 2.20 6.84 -5.90
N LEU A 70 3.49 6.59 -6.11
CA LEU A 70 4.20 7.07 -7.28
C LEU A 70 4.38 5.94 -8.29
N ASP A 71 3.75 6.06 -9.45
CA ASP A 71 4.02 5.18 -10.57
C ASP A 71 5.30 5.63 -11.24
N SER A 72 6.39 4.95 -10.95
CA SER A 72 7.73 5.32 -11.44
C SER A 72 7.90 5.10 -12.95
N GLY A 73 7.02 4.31 -13.56
CA GLY A 73 7.07 4.08 -15.00
C GLY A 73 6.41 5.20 -15.81
N GLN A 74 5.47 5.92 -15.20
CA GLN A 74 4.70 6.96 -15.90
C GLN A 74 4.78 8.34 -15.27
N ASN A 75 5.52 8.49 -14.18
CA ASN A 75 5.63 9.73 -13.42
C ASN A 75 4.26 10.29 -12.98
N LEU A 76 3.38 9.40 -12.57
CA LEU A 76 2.06 9.76 -12.05
C LEU A 76 2.03 9.53 -10.54
N VAL A 77 1.40 10.46 -9.82
CA VAL A 77 1.25 10.38 -8.36
C VAL A 77 -0.22 10.31 -8.02
N TYR A 78 -0.56 9.38 -7.14
CA TYR A 78 -1.92 9.21 -6.63
C TYR A 78 -1.89 9.43 -5.13
N GLN A 79 -2.98 9.96 -4.59
CA GLN A 79 -3.14 10.13 -3.14
C GLN A 79 -3.95 8.96 -2.60
N ALA A 80 -3.50 8.39 -1.49
CA ALA A 80 -4.18 7.27 -0.86
C ALA A 80 -4.41 7.55 0.62
N THR A 81 -5.59 7.14 1.11
CA THR A 81 -5.93 7.20 2.52
C THR A 81 -5.74 5.82 3.12
N CYS A 82 -4.87 5.71 4.10
CA CYS A 82 -4.48 4.45 4.73
C CYS A 82 -5.05 4.37 6.14
N GLU A 83 -5.81 3.31 6.43
CA GLU A 83 -6.39 3.10 7.76
C GLU A 83 -5.81 1.90 8.49
N GLY A 84 -4.83 1.23 7.93
CA GLY A 84 -4.19 0.11 8.59
C GLY A 84 -2.96 -0.37 7.83
N ILE A 85 -2.02 -0.92 8.58
CA ILE A 85 -0.80 -1.50 8.02
C ILE A 85 -0.54 -2.81 8.76
N GLU A 86 -0.47 -3.90 8.02
CA GLU A 86 -0.12 -5.20 8.56
C GLU A 86 1.32 -5.53 8.18
N LEU A 87 2.12 -5.85 9.17
CA LEU A 87 3.52 -6.18 8.98
C LEU A 87 3.81 -7.59 9.46
N THR A 88 4.69 -8.27 8.72
CA THR A 88 5.36 -9.45 9.23
C THR A 88 6.85 -9.20 9.14
N LEU A 89 7.52 -9.18 10.28
CA LEU A 89 8.91 -8.73 10.35
C LEU A 89 9.92 -9.74 9.80
N ASP A 90 9.65 -11.02 9.93
CA ASP A 90 10.60 -12.08 9.63
C ASP A 90 10.36 -12.77 8.30
N GLN A 91 9.16 -12.67 7.75
CA GLN A 91 8.82 -13.38 6.53
C GLN A 91 7.69 -12.67 5.79
N LYS A 92 7.62 -12.94 4.49
CA LYS A 92 6.52 -12.46 3.67
C LYS A 92 5.22 -13.16 4.05
N SER A 93 4.12 -12.46 3.96
CA SER A 93 2.79 -13.01 4.23
C SER A 93 1.83 -12.73 3.09
N SER A 94 0.79 -13.56 3.00
CA SER A 94 -0.33 -13.32 2.09
C SER A 94 -1.17 -12.16 2.60
N SER A 95 -2.01 -11.61 1.70
CA SER A 95 -2.94 -10.56 2.09
C SER A 95 -3.79 -10.99 3.30
N PRO A 96 -4.06 -10.06 4.23
CA PRO A 96 -4.99 -10.33 5.34
C PRO A 96 -6.39 -10.73 4.88
N GLU A 97 -6.82 -10.21 3.73
CA GLU A 97 -8.16 -10.51 3.18
C GLU A 97 -8.04 -10.66 1.66
N LYS A 98 -8.05 -11.90 1.20
CA LYS A 98 -7.86 -12.18 -0.23
C LYS A 98 -8.98 -11.62 -1.11
N ASP A 99 -10.21 -11.58 -0.61
CA ASP A 99 -11.35 -11.05 -1.35
C ASP A 99 -11.33 -9.52 -1.45
N LYS A 100 -10.46 -8.86 -0.70
CA LYS A 100 -10.24 -7.41 -0.76
C LYS A 100 -8.85 -7.07 -1.26
N THR A 101 -8.35 -7.90 -2.16
CA THR A 101 -7.02 -7.77 -2.75
C THR A 101 -7.16 -8.00 -4.26
N PRO A 102 -6.50 -7.20 -5.10
CA PRO A 102 -6.54 -7.43 -6.53
C PRO A 102 -6.08 -8.84 -6.89
N GLU A 103 -6.72 -9.42 -7.88
CA GLU A 103 -6.51 -10.81 -8.26
C GLU A 103 -5.05 -11.16 -8.50
N TYR A 104 -4.31 -10.28 -9.14
CA TYR A 104 -2.90 -10.53 -9.45
C TYR A 104 -1.98 -10.44 -8.24
N TYR A 105 -2.44 -9.90 -7.11
CA TYR A 105 -1.72 -9.89 -5.83
C TYR A 105 -2.19 -10.99 -4.88
N ARG A 106 -3.31 -11.62 -5.17
CA ARG A 106 -4.01 -12.49 -4.23
C ARG A 106 -3.16 -13.65 -3.74
N ASP A 107 -2.34 -14.20 -4.62
CA ASP A 107 -1.45 -15.33 -4.30
C ASP A 107 0.01 -14.90 -4.07
N GLN A 108 0.26 -13.60 -4.04
CA GLN A 108 1.58 -13.07 -3.75
C GLN A 108 1.76 -12.86 -2.26
N LYS A 109 3.02 -12.89 -1.83
CA LYS A 109 3.38 -12.65 -0.42
C LYS A 109 4.28 -11.44 -0.31
N TYR A 110 3.98 -10.58 0.67
CA TYR A 110 4.75 -9.37 0.92
C TYR A 110 5.01 -9.21 2.42
N TYR A 111 6.02 -8.40 2.77
CA TYR A 111 6.32 -8.09 4.17
C TYR A 111 5.34 -7.12 4.80
N VAL A 112 4.76 -6.24 3.98
CA VAL A 112 3.89 -5.17 4.47
C VAL A 112 2.67 -5.09 3.57
N TRP A 113 1.50 -4.95 4.20
CA TRP A 113 0.24 -4.75 3.50
C TRP A 113 -0.41 -3.47 4.03
N PHE A 114 -0.81 -2.59 3.11
CA PHE A 114 -1.48 -1.34 3.44
C PHE A 114 -2.96 -1.45 3.16
N LYS A 115 -3.77 -1.01 4.12
CA LYS A 115 -5.23 -0.97 3.96
C LYS A 115 -5.63 0.42 3.48
N PHE A 116 -6.03 0.54 2.23
CA PHE A 116 -6.45 1.81 1.65
C PHE A 116 -7.97 1.87 1.54
N THR A 117 -8.54 2.99 2.00
CA THR A 117 -9.97 3.25 1.89
C THR A 117 -10.30 4.22 0.77
N LYS A 118 -9.28 4.88 0.22
CA LYS A 118 -9.45 5.81 -0.89
C LYS A 118 -8.15 5.92 -1.67
N ILE A 119 -8.25 5.94 -2.99
CA ILE A 119 -7.14 6.23 -3.92
C ILE A 119 -7.68 7.15 -4.99
N GLN A 120 -7.02 8.30 -5.18
CA GLN A 120 -7.48 9.27 -6.18
C GLN A 120 -6.33 9.94 -6.94
#